data_aff7dd559659d401c72483b4b970e933
#
_entry.id   aff7dd559659d401c72483b4b970e933
#
_cell.length_a   1.000
_cell.length_b   1.000
_cell.length_c   1.000
_cell.angle_alpha   90.00
_cell.angle_beta   90.00
_cell.angle_gamma   90.00
#
_symmetry.space_group_name_H-M   'P 1'
#
loop_
_entity.id
_entity.type
_entity.pdbx_description
1 polymer ?
#
loop_
_entity_poly.entity_id
_entity_poly.type
_entity_poly.pdbx_seq_one_letter_code
_entity_poly.pdbx_strand_id
1 'polypeptide(L)'
;MKNKTNLFSNTLIGFFLFILFSCNTIKKTESVLCYDIIFGDYFSDDIIDLYIDNSLVIKDGKLNSAGSNGVTKIYLKIIYEGSNYFISINGDKTIIDLKKDSNLFKLIINGKEKTFKINRNKGNYLLFFGDKKNVVDFFQSKQPIELD
;
A
#
# COMPACT_ATOMS: atom_id res chain seq x y z
N MET A 1 -64.37 -15.81 -31.84
CA MET A 1 -63.62 -15.45 -30.63
C MET A 1 -62.14 -15.72 -30.92
N LYS A 2 -61.30 -14.69 -31.14
CA LYS A 2 -59.88 -14.82 -31.48
C LYS A 2 -59.01 -14.69 -30.21
N ASN A 3 -58.10 -15.65 -30.02
CA ASN A 3 -57.23 -15.82 -28.90
C ASN A 3 -56.33 -14.56 -28.65
N LYS A 4 -56.62 -13.84 -27.58
CA LYS A 4 -55.79 -12.72 -27.07
C LYS A 4 -54.79 -13.13 -25.99
N THR A 5 -54.67 -14.41 -25.67
CA THR A 5 -53.91 -14.90 -24.51
C THR A 5 -52.39 -15.13 -24.79
N ASN A 6 -51.98 -15.21 -26.05
CA ASN A 6 -50.56 -15.58 -26.36
C ASN A 6 -49.59 -14.40 -26.42
N LEU A 7 -50.08 -13.14 -26.49
CA LEU A 7 -49.20 -11.98 -26.61
C LEU A 7 -48.57 -11.56 -25.26
N PHE A 8 -49.35 -11.75 -24.18
CA PHE A 8 -48.87 -11.40 -22.82
C PHE A 8 -47.80 -12.38 -22.28
N SER A 9 -47.91 -13.66 -22.65
CA SER A 9 -46.97 -14.67 -22.20
C SER A 9 -45.58 -14.49 -22.81
N ASN A 10 -45.49 -14.13 -24.10
CA ASN A 10 -44.21 -13.95 -24.78
C ASN A 10 -43.48 -12.69 -24.37
N THR A 11 -44.20 -11.62 -24.00
CA THR A 11 -43.57 -10.37 -23.48
C THR A 11 -43.03 -10.56 -22.08
N LEU A 12 -43.69 -11.36 -21.24
CA LEU A 12 -43.23 -11.63 -19.87
C LEU A 12 -41.94 -12.48 -19.84
N ILE A 13 -41.84 -13.47 -20.74
CA ILE A 13 -40.68 -14.34 -20.87
C ILE A 13 -39.45 -13.53 -21.40
N GLY A 14 -39.66 -12.62 -22.35
CA GLY A 14 -38.62 -11.74 -22.87
C GLY A 14 -38.06 -10.80 -21.80
N PHE A 15 -38.91 -10.27 -20.92
CA PHE A 15 -38.50 -9.40 -19.84
C PHE A 15 -37.69 -10.14 -18.75
N PHE A 16 -38.06 -11.40 -18.46
CA PHE A 16 -37.35 -12.23 -17.48
C PHE A 16 -35.97 -12.67 -17.97
N LEU A 17 -35.80 -12.90 -19.29
CA LEU A 17 -34.52 -13.22 -19.90
C LEU A 17 -33.52 -12.02 -19.85
N PHE A 18 -34.03 -10.77 -19.99
CA PHE A 18 -33.17 -9.58 -19.90
C PHE A 18 -32.59 -9.35 -18.50
N ILE A 19 -33.31 -9.76 -17.44
CA ILE A 19 -32.83 -9.62 -16.04
C ILE A 19 -31.66 -10.59 -15.76
N LEU A 20 -31.62 -11.74 -16.41
CA LEU A 20 -30.57 -12.75 -16.19
C LEU A 20 -29.22 -12.36 -16.80
N PHE A 21 -29.18 -11.45 -17.78
CA PHE A 21 -27.92 -10.97 -18.38
C PHE A 21 -27.31 -9.77 -17.68
N SER A 22 -27.96 -9.23 -16.65
CA SER A 22 -27.44 -8.11 -15.85
C SER A 22 -26.51 -8.55 -14.73
N CYS A 23 -25.91 -9.72 -14.82
CA CYS A 23 -24.86 -10.14 -13.89
C CYS A 23 -23.56 -9.38 -14.25
N ASN A 24 -23.45 -8.13 -13.78
CA ASN A 24 -22.17 -7.43 -13.77
C ASN A 24 -21.20 -8.24 -12.92
N THR A 25 -20.36 -9.02 -13.55
CA THR A 25 -19.19 -9.61 -12.91
C THR A 25 -18.34 -8.44 -12.40
N ILE A 26 -18.44 -8.15 -11.11
CA ILE A 26 -17.53 -7.25 -10.42
C ILE A 26 -16.17 -7.90 -10.58
N LYS A 27 -15.39 -7.44 -11.56
CA LYS A 27 -13.98 -7.83 -11.70
C LYS A 27 -13.29 -7.37 -10.41
N LYS A 28 -13.00 -8.30 -9.52
CA LYS A 28 -12.18 -8.03 -8.35
C LYS A 28 -10.83 -7.55 -8.87
N THR A 29 -10.55 -6.27 -8.70
CA THR A 29 -9.27 -5.69 -9.09
C THR A 29 -8.21 -6.34 -8.21
N GLU A 30 -7.27 -7.05 -8.83
CA GLU A 30 -6.13 -7.61 -8.10
C GLU A 30 -5.28 -6.46 -7.54
N SER A 31 -5.00 -6.54 -6.26
CA SER A 31 -4.08 -5.65 -5.59
C SER A 31 -2.74 -6.37 -5.38
N VAL A 32 -1.66 -5.70 -5.72
CA VAL A 32 -0.29 -6.22 -5.59
C VAL A 32 0.46 -5.39 -4.56
N LEU A 33 0.98 -6.04 -3.53
CA LEU A 33 1.86 -5.41 -2.55
C LEU A 33 3.19 -5.07 -3.23
N CYS A 34 3.50 -3.77 -3.31
CA CYS A 34 4.77 -3.28 -3.85
C CYS A 34 5.84 -3.20 -2.76
N TYR A 35 5.49 -2.62 -1.62
CA TYR A 35 6.36 -2.50 -0.45
C TYR A 35 5.54 -2.56 0.83
N ASP A 36 6.11 -3.21 1.83
CA ASP A 36 5.68 -3.24 3.22
C ASP A 36 6.82 -2.65 4.05
N ILE A 37 6.60 -1.52 4.71
CA ILE A 37 7.65 -0.71 5.31
C ILE A 37 7.36 -0.54 6.79
N ILE A 38 8.34 -0.94 7.61
CA ILE A 38 8.28 -0.86 9.05
C ILE A 38 9.47 0.00 9.51
N PHE A 39 9.22 0.82 10.51
CA PHE A 39 10.26 1.53 11.26
C PHE A 39 10.40 0.83 12.61
N GLY A 40 11.56 0.24 12.85
CA GLY A 40 11.86 -0.58 14.03
C GLY A 40 12.53 0.22 15.15
N ASP A 41 13.59 -0.34 15.70
CA ASP A 41 14.27 0.14 16.91
C ASP A 41 15.04 1.44 16.75
N TYR A 42 15.39 2.02 17.91
CA TYR A 42 16.30 3.15 18.10
C TYR A 42 15.84 4.50 17.53
N PHE A 43 14.53 4.68 17.32
CA PHE A 43 13.97 6.01 17.10
C PHE A 43 13.46 6.59 18.43
N SER A 44 13.84 7.83 18.73
CA SER A 44 13.48 8.54 19.96
C SER A 44 12.96 9.93 19.63
N ASP A 45 11.64 10.05 19.44
CA ASP A 45 10.97 11.29 19.05
C ASP A 45 11.53 11.93 17.77
N ASP A 46 12.05 11.08 16.86
CA ASP A 46 12.64 11.52 15.61
C ASP A 46 11.54 12.01 14.66
N ILE A 47 11.83 13.06 13.91
CA ILE A 47 10.95 13.58 12.85
C ILE A 47 11.50 13.12 11.51
N ILE A 48 10.61 12.53 10.69
CA ILE A 48 11.00 12.02 9.38
C ILE A 48 10.17 12.61 8.24
N ASP A 49 10.86 12.82 7.10
CA ASP A 49 10.24 12.87 5.79
C ASP A 49 10.71 11.67 4.98
N LEU A 50 9.76 10.97 4.36
CA LEU A 50 10.06 9.86 3.45
C LEU A 50 9.66 10.24 2.03
N TYR A 51 10.59 10.09 1.10
CA TYR A 51 10.35 10.19 -0.33
C TYR A 51 10.61 8.83 -1.00
N ILE A 52 9.80 8.51 -2.00
CA ILE A 52 10.06 7.40 -2.92
C ILE A 52 10.22 8.00 -4.30
N ASP A 53 11.42 7.85 -4.88
CA ASP A 53 11.94 8.66 -5.98
C ASP A 53 11.82 10.16 -5.59
N ASN A 54 10.93 10.91 -6.27
CA ASN A 54 10.70 12.32 -5.96
C ASN A 54 9.33 12.59 -5.29
N SER A 55 8.56 11.53 -5.03
CA SER A 55 7.23 11.67 -4.41
C SER A 55 7.36 11.67 -2.89
N LEU A 56 6.89 12.74 -2.25
CA LEU A 56 6.81 12.83 -0.79
C LEU A 56 5.69 11.90 -0.29
N VAL A 57 6.06 10.97 0.56
CA VAL A 57 5.21 9.89 1.08
C VAL A 57 4.79 10.15 2.53
N ILE A 58 5.75 10.54 3.35
CA ILE A 58 5.53 10.96 4.74
C ILE A 58 6.14 12.34 4.90
N LYS A 59 5.41 13.25 5.51
CA LYS A 59 5.90 14.57 5.93
C LYS A 59 5.75 14.73 7.43
N ASP A 60 6.80 15.20 8.08
CA ASP A 60 6.84 15.47 9.53
C ASP A 60 6.35 14.28 10.38
N GLY A 61 6.61 13.04 9.91
CA GLY A 61 6.26 11.82 10.62
C GLY A 61 7.06 11.67 11.91
N LYS A 62 6.39 11.38 13.04
CA LYS A 62 7.06 11.17 14.33
C LYS A 62 7.34 9.68 14.54
N LEU A 63 8.60 9.33 14.71
CA LEU A 63 9.06 8.00 15.05
C LEU A 63 9.48 7.94 16.51
N ASN A 64 8.86 7.04 17.25
CA ASN A 64 9.26 6.72 18.61
C ASN A 64 9.10 5.21 18.83
N SER A 65 10.21 4.53 19.00
CA SER A 65 10.30 3.09 19.28
C SER A 65 10.50 2.79 20.78
N ALA A 66 10.34 3.75 21.67
CA ALA A 66 10.53 3.62 23.12
C ALA A 66 9.45 2.72 23.80
N GLY A 67 8.89 1.78 23.06
CA GLY A 67 7.94 0.79 23.56
C GLY A 67 8.60 -0.57 23.81
N SER A 68 7.88 -1.46 24.48
CA SER A 68 8.34 -2.81 24.83
C SER A 68 8.62 -3.74 23.64
N ASN A 69 8.23 -3.36 22.43
CA ASN A 69 8.34 -4.17 21.20
C ASN A 69 9.24 -3.57 20.12
N GLY A 70 9.98 -2.48 20.42
CA GLY A 70 10.96 -1.92 19.51
C GLY A 70 10.42 -1.39 18.16
N VAL A 71 9.11 -1.18 18.03
CA VAL A 71 8.48 -0.78 16.78
C VAL A 71 7.85 0.59 16.92
N THR A 72 7.99 1.41 15.88
CA THR A 72 7.29 2.70 15.85
C THR A 72 5.81 2.51 15.49
N LYS A 73 5.01 3.55 15.71
CA LYS A 73 3.58 3.55 15.36
C LYS A 73 3.30 3.83 13.88
N ILE A 74 4.33 4.02 13.04
CA ILE A 74 4.16 4.24 11.61
C ILE A 74 4.36 2.92 10.88
N TYR A 75 3.27 2.44 10.30
CA TYR A 75 3.23 1.26 9.44
C TYR A 75 2.74 1.65 8.05
N LEU A 76 3.53 1.35 7.03
CA LEU A 76 3.30 1.85 5.69
C LEU A 76 3.31 0.72 4.67
N LYS A 77 2.27 0.68 3.82
CA LYS A 77 2.20 -0.21 2.66
C LYS A 77 2.06 0.58 1.38
N ILE A 78 2.74 0.13 0.34
CA ILE A 78 2.53 0.61 -1.02
C ILE A 78 1.92 -0.53 -1.83
N ILE A 79 0.77 -0.26 -2.43
CA ILE A 79 -0.05 -1.24 -3.12
C ILE A 79 -0.32 -0.72 -4.53
N TYR A 80 -0.18 -1.57 -5.53
CA TYR A 80 -0.64 -1.32 -6.89
C TYR A 80 -1.99 -1.99 -7.09
N GLU A 81 -2.99 -1.21 -7.51
CA GLU A 81 -4.35 -1.69 -7.71
C GLU A 81 -4.98 -1.01 -8.93
N GLY A 82 -5.46 -1.81 -9.88
CA GLY A 82 -5.96 -1.28 -11.14
C GLY A 82 -4.85 -0.63 -11.96
N SER A 83 -4.82 0.68 -12.03
CA SER A 83 -3.80 1.46 -12.74
C SER A 83 -3.07 2.46 -11.83
N ASN A 84 -3.33 2.43 -10.52
CA ASN A 84 -2.84 3.42 -9.58
C ASN A 84 -2.00 2.78 -8.48
N TYR A 85 -1.07 3.56 -7.96
CA TYR A 85 -0.40 3.25 -6.72
C TYR A 85 -1.13 3.90 -5.55
N PHE A 86 -1.24 3.16 -4.49
CA PHE A 86 -1.80 3.63 -3.23
C PHE A 86 -0.77 3.48 -2.14
N ILE A 87 -0.71 4.48 -1.28
CA ILE A 87 -0.04 4.39 -0.01
C ILE A 87 -1.07 4.19 1.08
N SER A 88 -0.81 3.26 1.98
CA SER A 88 -1.58 3.08 3.21
C SER A 88 -0.66 3.35 4.39
N ILE A 89 -0.98 4.37 5.19
CA ILE A 89 -0.27 4.69 6.42
C ILE A 89 -1.22 4.38 7.57
N ASN A 90 -0.86 3.43 8.42
CA ASN A 90 -1.67 2.99 9.56
C ASN A 90 -3.12 2.59 9.17
N GLY A 91 -3.34 2.16 7.92
CA GLY A 91 -4.66 1.79 7.40
C GLY A 91 -5.33 2.86 6.53
N ASP A 92 -4.97 4.12 6.65
CA ASP A 92 -5.49 5.19 5.80
C ASP A 92 -4.86 5.10 4.41
N LYS A 93 -5.70 5.00 3.37
CA LYS A 93 -5.28 4.75 1.98
C LYS A 93 -5.43 6.01 1.13
N THR A 94 -4.35 6.40 0.45
CA THR A 94 -4.30 7.58 -0.43
C THR A 94 -3.62 7.22 -1.75
N ILE A 95 -4.05 7.83 -2.86
CA ILE A 95 -3.38 7.68 -4.16
C ILE A 95 -2.06 8.43 -4.12
N ILE A 96 -1.02 7.79 -4.69
CA ILE A 96 0.31 8.38 -4.83
C ILE A 96 0.81 8.23 -6.28
N ASP A 97 1.48 9.26 -6.78
CA ASP A 97 2.12 9.21 -8.09
C ASP A 97 3.49 8.54 -7.98
N LEU A 98 3.55 7.26 -8.34
CA LEU A 98 4.78 6.47 -8.39
C LEU A 98 4.96 5.84 -9.77
N LYS A 99 6.21 5.70 -10.19
CA LYS A 99 6.58 4.94 -11.37
C LYS A 99 6.65 3.44 -11.05
N LYS A 100 6.40 2.61 -12.05
CA LYS A 100 6.42 1.14 -11.90
C LYS A 100 7.72 0.61 -11.29
N ASP A 101 8.84 1.26 -11.57
CA ASP A 101 10.17 0.82 -11.13
C ASP A 101 10.74 1.69 -10.01
N SER A 102 9.89 2.43 -9.31
CA SER A 102 10.28 3.26 -8.16
C SER A 102 11.02 2.41 -7.12
N ASN A 103 12.29 2.76 -6.88
CA ASN A 103 13.16 2.00 -5.99
C ASN A 103 14.17 2.86 -5.20
N LEU A 104 14.13 4.18 -5.37
CA LEU A 104 14.98 5.09 -4.64
C LEU A 104 14.23 5.67 -3.46
N PHE A 105 14.63 5.30 -2.26
CA PHE A 105 14.03 5.77 -1.02
C PHE A 105 14.95 6.81 -0.40
N LYS A 106 14.42 7.99 -0.16
CA LYS A 106 15.14 9.06 0.53
C LYS A 106 14.43 9.34 1.85
N LEU A 107 15.17 9.19 2.93
CA LEU A 107 14.71 9.44 4.28
C LEU A 107 15.46 10.65 4.84
N ILE A 108 14.72 11.65 5.29
CA ILE A 108 15.26 12.80 6.01
C ILE A 108 14.85 12.62 7.46
N ILE A 109 15.83 12.49 8.35
CA ILE A 109 15.62 12.30 9.78
C ILE A 109 16.26 13.45 10.52
N ASN A 110 15.46 14.22 11.26
CA ASN A 110 15.94 15.41 12.00
C ASN A 110 16.81 16.32 11.11
N GLY A 111 16.40 16.51 9.85
CA GLY A 111 17.10 17.32 8.85
C GLY A 111 18.33 16.65 8.20
N LYS A 112 18.69 15.41 8.54
CA LYS A 112 19.76 14.65 7.89
C LYS A 112 19.20 13.72 6.84
N GLU A 113 19.72 13.83 5.62
CA GLU A 113 19.27 13.01 4.48
C GLU A 113 20.07 11.72 4.37
N LYS A 114 19.38 10.62 4.11
CA LYS A 114 19.94 9.34 3.71
C LYS A 114 19.14 8.72 2.57
N THR A 115 19.83 8.18 1.57
CA THR A 115 19.21 7.60 0.38
C THR A 115 19.54 6.10 0.31
N PHE A 116 18.51 5.30 0.00
CA PHE A 116 18.61 3.85 -0.13
C PHE A 116 18.10 3.43 -1.50
N LYS A 117 18.86 2.61 -2.20
CA LYS A 117 18.42 1.97 -3.45
C LYS A 117 17.89 0.57 -3.12
N ILE A 118 16.60 0.38 -3.27
CA ILE A 118 15.91 -0.88 -2.98
C ILE A 118 16.07 -1.82 -4.17
N ASN A 119 16.44 -3.07 -3.91
CA ASN A 119 16.52 -4.11 -4.93
C ASN A 119 15.31 -5.05 -4.80
N ARG A 120 14.32 -4.93 -5.66
CA ARG A 120 13.09 -5.75 -5.64
C ARG A 120 13.34 -7.26 -5.65
N ASN A 121 14.45 -7.71 -6.21
CA ASN A 121 14.81 -9.14 -6.19
C ASN A 121 15.12 -9.66 -4.78
N LYS A 122 15.45 -8.76 -3.84
CA LYS A 122 15.66 -9.09 -2.42
C LYS A 122 14.37 -9.15 -1.60
N GLY A 123 13.25 -8.67 -2.17
CA GLY A 123 11.92 -8.72 -1.55
C GLY A 123 11.27 -7.35 -1.41
N ASN A 124 10.08 -7.36 -0.86
CA ASN A 124 9.20 -6.20 -0.73
C ASN A 124 9.02 -5.73 0.72
N TYR A 125 9.57 -6.46 1.68
CA TYR A 125 9.46 -6.13 3.10
C TYR A 125 10.71 -5.38 3.53
N LEU A 126 10.53 -4.16 4.01
CA LEU A 126 11.60 -3.23 4.38
C LEU A 126 11.47 -2.86 5.85
N LEU A 127 12.55 -3.04 6.59
CA LEU A 127 12.67 -2.58 7.97
C LEU A 127 13.76 -1.51 8.02
N PHE A 128 13.37 -0.28 8.36
CA PHE A 128 14.30 0.79 8.68
C PHE A 128 14.53 0.82 10.19
N PHE A 129 15.75 0.96 10.62
CA PHE A 129 16.10 1.03 12.03
C PHE A 129 17.22 2.05 12.25
N GLY A 130 17.16 2.69 13.39
CA GLY A 130 18.21 3.60 13.85
C GLY A 130 19.38 2.84 14.49
N ASP A 131 20.40 3.56 14.83
CA ASP A 131 21.43 3.12 15.76
C ASP A 131 21.62 4.16 16.88
N LYS A 132 22.42 3.82 17.90
CA LYS A 132 22.74 4.74 19.01
C LYS A 132 23.43 6.03 18.58
N LYS A 133 23.89 6.14 17.33
CA LYS A 133 24.56 7.31 16.74
C LYS A 133 23.66 8.09 15.78
N ASN A 134 22.34 7.80 15.76
CA ASN A 134 21.37 8.36 14.82
C ASN A 134 21.72 8.07 13.34
N VAL A 135 22.36 6.96 13.06
CA VAL A 135 22.54 6.45 11.70
C VAL A 135 21.41 5.50 11.42
N VAL A 136 20.73 5.71 10.30
CA VAL A 136 19.67 4.82 9.87
C VAL A 136 20.21 3.82 8.89
N ASP A 137 19.84 2.56 9.08
CA ASP A 137 20.11 1.49 8.14
C ASP A 137 18.83 0.76 7.79
N PHE A 138 18.85 -0.19 6.86
CA PHE A 138 17.69 -0.94 6.50
C PHE A 138 17.99 -2.41 6.24
N PHE A 139 17.00 -3.23 6.53
CA PHE A 139 16.97 -4.65 6.19
C PHE A 139 15.86 -4.89 5.16
N GLN A 140 16.08 -5.81 4.23
CA GLN A 140 15.14 -6.17 3.18
C GLN A 140 14.92 -7.67 3.13
N SER A 141 13.64 -8.11 3.03
CA SER A 141 13.24 -9.51 3.03
C SER A 141 12.19 -9.82 1.96
N LYS A 142 12.17 -11.08 1.50
CA LYS A 142 11.09 -11.64 0.69
C LYS A 142 9.89 -12.11 1.52
N GLN A 143 10.11 -12.35 2.78
CA GLN A 143 9.10 -12.78 3.74
C GLN A 143 8.72 -11.62 4.66
N PRO A 144 7.50 -11.61 5.20
CA PRO A 144 7.13 -10.67 6.25
C PRO A 144 8.18 -10.65 7.36
N ILE A 145 8.46 -9.45 7.88
CA ILE A 145 9.40 -9.27 8.98
C ILE A 145 8.62 -9.44 10.27
N GLU A 146 8.98 -10.47 11.04
CA GLU A 146 8.44 -10.69 12.37
C GLU A 146 9.29 -9.88 13.36
N LEU A 147 8.61 -9.17 14.24
CA LEU A 147 9.23 -8.33 15.28
C LEU A 147 8.84 -8.98 16.61
N ASP A 148 9.84 -9.44 17.34
CA ASP A 148 9.70 -10.11 18.64
C ASP A 148 9.22 -9.15 19.76
#